data_6fd0c17a7d2fcf331e26856919bdff98
#
_entry.id   6fd0c17a7d2fcf331e26856919bdff98
#
_cell.length_a   1.000
_cell.length_b   1.000
_cell.length_c   1.000
_cell.angle_alpha   90.00
_cell.angle_beta   90.00
_cell.angle_gamma   90.00
#
_symmetry.space_group_name_H-M   'P 1'
#
loop_
_entity.id
_entity.type
_entity.pdbx_description
1 polymer ?
#
loop_
_entity_poly.entity_id
_entity_poly.type
_entity_poly.pdbx_seq_one_letter_code
_entity_poly.pdbx_strand_id
1 'polypeptide(L)'
;MKRSLFVGLLILFVMFASVDVFAAPFYQGKTVRVMVGTSPGGGFDLWARVVGRHIGKHIPGNPTVIVENMPGAGHLIMTNQFAKATKPDGLSIAYVNGGLILSQVLGQPGYEFDPQTFIYLGAVNKENDIIAFGKKSGITALDKWVNSPTPVKIGGLVPGNSIDNMCRIAKEVLGLPTQIITGYKGTVDILVATDSGELAGGPASWDTMKANRKRALETGDMNIVLQCVATPLKDLAKVPRMIDLAKTDEQKRLIDIVVHLGNDYSRPFAVPPGTPKERVDILRKALQDTAKDEAFVGEINKMNFTLDPATAETLTAAVANSAKMDQATKAKLKEILFK
;
A
#
# COMPACT_ATOMS: atom_id res chain seq x y z
N MET A 1 56.34 15.92 78.49
CA MET A 1 56.34 14.81 77.58
C MET A 1 54.91 14.57 77.11
N LYS A 2 54.54 15.13 75.98
CA LYS A 2 53.17 14.97 75.39
C LYS A 2 53.37 14.20 74.11
N ARG A 3 52.80 12.97 74.01
CA ARG A 3 52.70 12.18 72.82
C ARG A 3 51.42 12.56 72.08
N SER A 4 51.53 13.22 70.96
CA SER A 4 50.43 13.46 70.02
C SER A 4 50.18 12.26 69.18
N LEU A 5 48.96 11.72 69.26
CA LEU A 5 48.45 10.65 68.43
C LEU A 5 47.89 11.29 67.15
N PHE A 6 48.52 11.08 65.99
CA PHE A 6 48.00 11.43 64.69
C PHE A 6 47.09 10.29 64.20
N VAL A 7 45.77 10.54 64.24
CA VAL A 7 44.79 9.65 63.59
C VAL A 7 44.65 10.10 62.14
N GLY A 8 45.26 9.34 61.23
CA GLY A 8 45.08 9.52 59.79
C GLY A 8 43.71 9.02 59.36
N LEU A 9 42.79 9.96 59.05
CA LEU A 9 41.50 9.61 58.44
C LEU A 9 41.70 9.30 56.95
N LEU A 10 41.73 8.01 56.61
CA LEU A 10 41.78 7.54 55.24
C LEU A 10 40.38 7.69 54.63
N ILE A 11 40.12 8.80 53.91
CA ILE A 11 38.92 8.98 53.13
C ILE A 11 39.03 8.11 51.87
N LEU A 12 38.36 6.96 51.91
CA LEU A 12 38.17 6.09 50.77
C LEU A 12 37.18 6.73 49.80
N PHE A 13 37.68 7.47 48.81
CA PHE A 13 36.86 8.05 47.73
C PHE A 13 36.46 6.92 46.80
N VAL A 14 35.30 6.28 47.06
CA VAL A 14 34.69 5.33 46.14
C VAL A 14 34.15 6.13 44.96
N MET A 15 34.94 6.19 43.87
CA MET A 15 34.40 6.61 42.56
C MET A 15 33.33 5.59 42.13
N PHE A 16 32.07 5.94 42.33
CA PHE A 16 31.00 5.31 41.61
C PHE A 16 31.15 5.71 40.14
N ALA A 17 31.86 4.89 39.39
CA ALA A 17 31.77 4.89 37.95
C ALA A 17 30.31 4.51 37.62
N SER A 18 29.49 5.51 37.27
CA SER A 18 28.16 5.29 36.72
C SER A 18 28.37 4.50 35.41
N VAL A 19 28.32 3.18 35.50
CA VAL A 19 28.19 2.35 34.32
C VAL A 19 26.79 2.64 33.78
N ASP A 20 26.70 3.49 32.76
CA ASP A 20 25.49 3.61 31.99
C ASP A 20 25.19 2.23 31.43
N VAL A 21 24.37 1.48 32.13
CA VAL A 21 23.78 0.24 31.60
C VAL A 21 22.84 0.68 30.48
N PHE A 22 23.39 0.80 29.27
CA PHE A 22 22.56 0.95 28.08
C PHE A 22 21.64 -0.26 28.04
N ALA A 23 20.37 -0.06 28.38
CA ALA A 23 19.35 -1.08 28.20
C ALA A 23 19.39 -1.53 26.73
N ALA A 24 19.41 -2.85 26.51
CA ALA A 24 19.41 -3.38 25.16
C ALA A 24 18.23 -2.79 24.36
N PRO A 25 18.43 -2.44 23.09
CA PRO A 25 17.38 -1.87 22.29
C PRO A 25 16.12 -2.76 22.30
N PHE A 26 14.94 -2.14 22.43
CA PHE A 26 13.67 -2.89 22.53
C PHE A 26 13.51 -3.98 21.48
N TYR A 27 13.97 -3.74 20.26
CA TYR A 27 13.82 -4.68 19.13
C TYR A 27 14.87 -5.79 19.07
N GLN A 28 15.90 -5.74 19.91
CA GLN A 28 16.95 -6.77 19.91
C GLN A 28 16.37 -8.15 20.21
N GLY A 29 16.67 -9.13 19.33
CA GLY A 29 16.17 -10.50 19.43
C GLY A 29 14.68 -10.67 19.17
N LYS A 30 13.97 -9.62 18.70
CA LYS A 30 12.54 -9.67 18.39
C LYS A 30 12.30 -9.84 16.90
N THR A 31 11.05 -10.21 16.60
CA THR A 31 10.55 -10.28 15.23
C THR A 31 9.51 -9.20 15.01
N VAL A 32 9.69 -8.40 13.96
CA VAL A 32 8.70 -7.44 13.45
C VAL A 32 7.93 -8.11 12.31
N ARG A 33 6.61 -8.07 12.35
CA ARG A 33 5.72 -8.62 11.32
C ARG A 33 5.18 -7.51 10.43
N VAL A 34 5.30 -7.67 9.13
CA VAL A 34 4.62 -6.83 8.13
C VAL A 34 3.42 -7.61 7.61
N MET A 35 2.22 -7.16 7.97
CA MET A 35 0.96 -7.80 7.62
C MET A 35 0.47 -7.32 6.26
N VAL A 36 0.14 -8.24 5.36
CA VAL A 36 -0.30 -7.97 3.97
C VAL A 36 -1.61 -8.69 3.69
N GLY A 37 -2.62 -7.97 3.23
CA GLY A 37 -3.98 -8.50 3.03
C GLY A 37 -4.24 -9.17 1.68
N THR A 38 -3.19 -9.58 0.93
CA THR A 38 -3.31 -10.27 -0.37
C THR A 38 -2.53 -11.57 -0.41
N SER A 39 -2.79 -12.36 -1.46
CA SER A 39 -2.00 -13.54 -1.81
C SER A 39 -0.53 -13.18 -2.05
N PRO A 40 0.42 -14.10 -1.77
CA PRO A 40 1.83 -13.93 -2.09
C PRO A 40 2.05 -13.66 -3.59
N GLY A 41 3.09 -12.87 -3.90
CA GLY A 41 3.52 -12.55 -5.28
C GLY A 41 2.79 -11.37 -5.93
N GLY A 42 1.73 -10.83 -5.31
CA GLY A 42 1.11 -9.58 -5.75
C GLY A 42 1.91 -8.34 -5.37
N GLY A 43 1.53 -7.18 -5.91
CA GLY A 43 2.28 -5.94 -5.71
C GLY A 43 2.50 -5.56 -4.23
N PHE A 44 1.49 -5.75 -3.37
CA PHE A 44 1.65 -5.52 -1.94
C PHE A 44 2.66 -6.48 -1.30
N ASP A 45 2.60 -7.77 -1.64
CA ASP A 45 3.53 -8.76 -1.10
C ASP A 45 4.97 -8.51 -1.56
N LEU A 46 5.16 -8.22 -2.86
CA LEU A 46 6.48 -7.93 -3.41
C LEU A 46 7.13 -6.72 -2.72
N TRP A 47 6.41 -5.61 -2.60
CA TRP A 47 6.91 -4.41 -1.90
C TRP A 47 7.17 -4.66 -0.41
N ALA A 48 6.26 -5.35 0.29
CA ALA A 48 6.45 -5.68 1.70
C ALA A 48 7.70 -6.53 1.93
N ARG A 49 7.99 -7.50 1.03
CA ARG A 49 9.19 -8.35 1.12
C ARG A 49 10.47 -7.57 0.85
N VAL A 50 10.47 -6.67 -0.13
CA VAL A 50 11.64 -5.82 -0.38
C VAL A 50 11.90 -4.92 0.82
N VAL A 51 10.88 -4.21 1.33
CA VAL A 51 11.01 -3.40 2.54
C VAL A 51 11.47 -4.27 3.73
N GLY A 52 10.87 -5.44 3.92
CA GLY A 52 11.19 -6.35 5.02
C GLY A 52 12.64 -6.81 5.04
N ARG A 53 13.26 -7.02 3.87
CA ARG A 53 14.69 -7.40 3.78
C ARG A 53 15.64 -6.29 4.21
N HIS A 54 15.24 -5.04 4.11
CA HIS A 54 16.12 -3.89 4.34
C HIS A 54 15.83 -3.12 5.62
N ILE A 55 14.56 -3.02 6.05
CA ILE A 55 14.17 -2.15 7.16
C ILE A 55 14.78 -2.57 8.51
N GLY A 56 14.98 -3.88 8.73
CA GLY A 56 15.48 -4.40 9.99
C GLY A 56 16.82 -3.79 10.42
N LYS A 57 17.75 -3.56 9.49
CA LYS A 57 19.06 -2.96 9.77
C LYS A 57 18.99 -1.48 10.20
N HIS A 58 17.88 -0.81 9.92
CA HIS A 58 17.62 0.59 10.31
C HIS A 58 16.85 0.69 11.63
N ILE A 59 16.44 -0.44 12.22
CA ILE A 59 15.78 -0.50 13.53
C ILE A 59 16.84 -0.84 14.60
N PRO A 60 17.00 -0.04 15.67
CA PRO A 60 17.95 -0.36 16.75
C PRO A 60 17.70 -1.76 17.33
N GLY A 61 18.73 -2.59 17.36
CA GLY A 61 18.63 -4.00 17.78
C GLY A 61 18.48 -4.99 16.62
N ASN A 62 18.42 -4.54 15.38
CA ASN A 62 18.40 -5.37 14.16
C ASN A 62 17.39 -6.54 14.23
N PRO A 63 16.10 -6.29 14.45
CA PRO A 63 15.10 -7.35 14.54
C PRO A 63 14.99 -8.14 13.23
N THR A 64 14.60 -9.40 13.34
CA THR A 64 14.11 -10.15 12.18
C THR A 64 12.82 -9.54 11.68
N VAL A 65 12.69 -9.33 10.37
CA VAL A 65 11.45 -8.84 9.77
C VAL A 65 10.85 -9.93 8.89
N ILE A 66 9.58 -10.26 9.13
CA ILE A 66 8.84 -11.26 8.34
C ILE A 66 7.60 -10.63 7.70
N VAL A 67 7.23 -11.13 6.54
CA VAL A 67 5.99 -10.75 5.85
C VAL A 67 4.95 -11.86 6.05
N GLU A 68 3.80 -11.47 6.58
CA GLU A 68 2.67 -12.36 6.86
C GLU A 68 1.51 -12.02 5.94
N ASN A 69 1.15 -12.94 5.05
CA ASN A 69 0.02 -12.78 4.15
C ASN A 69 -1.26 -13.26 4.83
N MET A 70 -2.27 -12.40 4.85
CA MET A 70 -3.61 -12.67 5.36
C MET A 70 -4.65 -12.28 4.31
N PRO A 71 -4.77 -13.05 3.22
CA PRO A 71 -5.63 -12.70 2.11
C PRO A 71 -7.10 -12.84 2.47
N GLY A 72 -7.92 -11.99 1.89
CA GLY A 72 -9.37 -12.07 2.01
C GLY A 72 -10.03 -10.70 1.95
N ALA A 73 -11.16 -10.65 1.25
CA ALA A 73 -11.96 -9.45 1.03
C ALA A 73 -11.11 -8.21 0.67
N GLY A 74 -10.12 -8.37 -0.23
CA GLY A 74 -9.30 -7.27 -0.73
C GLY A 74 -8.57 -6.46 0.35
N HIS A 75 -7.86 -7.11 1.27
CA HIS A 75 -7.23 -6.59 2.49
C HIS A 75 -8.18 -6.34 3.69
N LEU A 76 -9.50 -6.40 3.53
CA LEU A 76 -10.43 -6.01 4.59
C LEU A 76 -10.29 -6.90 5.84
N ILE A 77 -10.12 -8.22 5.66
CA ILE A 77 -9.93 -9.15 6.79
C ILE A 77 -8.68 -8.77 7.59
N MET A 78 -7.56 -8.58 6.92
CA MET A 78 -6.31 -8.17 7.57
C MET A 78 -6.45 -6.83 8.28
N THR A 79 -7.06 -5.83 7.62
CA THR A 79 -7.18 -4.47 8.17
C THR A 79 -8.11 -4.44 9.39
N ASN A 80 -9.23 -5.17 9.37
CA ASN A 80 -10.11 -5.31 10.53
C ASN A 80 -9.39 -6.00 11.70
N GLN A 81 -8.67 -7.09 11.44
CA GLN A 81 -7.88 -7.77 12.47
C GLN A 81 -6.77 -6.87 13.02
N PHE A 82 -6.07 -6.16 12.15
CA PHE A 82 -5.05 -5.19 12.56
C PHE A 82 -5.62 -4.15 13.51
N ALA A 83 -6.77 -3.56 13.20
CA ALA A 83 -7.39 -2.54 14.01
C ALA A 83 -7.89 -3.03 15.37
N LYS A 84 -8.44 -4.26 15.42
CA LYS A 84 -9.13 -4.77 16.61
C LYS A 84 -8.27 -5.66 17.52
N ALA A 85 -7.39 -6.43 16.94
CA ALA A 85 -6.73 -7.54 17.66
C ALA A 85 -5.19 -7.42 17.70
N THR A 86 -4.60 -6.49 16.97
CA THR A 86 -3.15 -6.33 16.97
C THR A 86 -2.69 -5.53 18.18
N LYS A 87 -1.75 -6.09 18.94
CA LYS A 87 -1.17 -5.39 20.10
C LYS A 87 -0.42 -4.12 19.67
N PRO A 88 -0.60 -3.00 20.37
CA PRO A 88 0.09 -1.75 20.05
C PRO A 88 1.51 -1.72 20.65
N ASP A 89 2.29 -2.77 20.40
CA ASP A 89 3.64 -2.95 20.95
C ASP A 89 4.75 -2.56 19.97
N GLY A 90 4.40 -2.14 18.74
CA GLY A 90 5.35 -1.79 17.69
C GLY A 90 5.99 -2.98 16.99
N LEU A 91 5.56 -4.22 17.25
CA LEU A 91 6.07 -5.43 16.58
C LEU A 91 5.24 -5.88 15.38
N SER A 92 4.13 -5.20 15.11
CA SER A 92 3.28 -5.48 13.95
C SER A 92 3.03 -4.20 13.17
N ILE A 93 3.29 -4.26 11.88
CA ILE A 93 3.09 -3.17 10.92
C ILE A 93 2.10 -3.66 9.88
N ALA A 94 1.01 -2.94 9.65
CA ALA A 94 0.11 -3.22 8.53
C ALA A 94 0.56 -2.47 7.28
N TYR A 95 0.52 -3.15 6.14
CA TYR A 95 0.64 -2.54 4.83
C TYR A 95 -0.76 -2.43 4.23
N VAL A 96 -1.39 -1.28 4.43
CA VAL A 96 -2.82 -1.04 4.21
C VAL A 96 -3.14 -0.74 2.75
N ASN A 97 -4.30 -1.18 2.26
CA ASN A 97 -4.83 -0.76 0.97
C ASN A 97 -5.65 0.53 1.14
N GLY A 98 -5.23 1.60 0.46
CA GLY A 98 -5.88 2.91 0.57
C GLY A 98 -7.33 2.94 0.07
N GLY A 99 -7.73 2.06 -0.85
CA GLY A 99 -9.13 1.94 -1.29
C GLY A 99 -10.08 1.63 -0.13
N LEU A 100 -9.61 0.86 0.86
CA LEU A 100 -10.41 0.57 2.06
C LEU A 100 -10.64 1.82 2.93
N ILE A 101 -9.72 2.77 2.91
CA ILE A 101 -9.85 4.05 3.62
C ILE A 101 -11.03 4.83 3.05
N LEU A 102 -11.09 4.96 1.73
CA LEU A 102 -12.23 5.61 1.06
C LEU A 102 -13.55 4.90 1.37
N SER A 103 -13.58 3.58 1.28
CA SER A 103 -14.79 2.78 1.55
C SER A 103 -15.30 2.93 2.98
N GLN A 104 -14.41 3.01 3.95
CA GLN A 104 -14.76 3.27 5.34
C GLN A 104 -15.34 4.69 5.50
N VAL A 105 -14.70 5.71 4.92
CA VAL A 105 -15.19 7.10 4.92
C VAL A 105 -16.57 7.20 4.27
N LEU A 106 -16.84 6.39 3.27
CA LEU A 106 -18.15 6.29 2.63
C LEU A 106 -19.15 5.45 3.46
N GLY A 107 -18.75 4.81 4.55
CA GLY A 107 -19.62 4.06 5.45
C GLY A 107 -20.09 2.72 4.88
N GLN A 108 -19.23 2.03 4.12
CA GLN A 108 -19.55 0.69 3.63
C GLN A 108 -19.62 -0.31 4.81
N PRO A 109 -20.63 -1.17 4.89
CA PRO A 109 -20.73 -2.19 5.94
C PRO A 109 -19.55 -3.18 5.93
N GLY A 110 -19.18 -3.67 7.13
CA GLY A 110 -18.07 -4.64 7.30
C GLY A 110 -16.70 -3.99 7.50
N TYR A 111 -16.58 -2.68 7.39
CA TYR A 111 -15.35 -1.91 7.65
C TYR A 111 -15.31 -1.53 9.13
N GLU A 112 -14.63 -2.35 9.94
CA GLU A 112 -14.66 -2.29 11.39
C GLU A 112 -13.44 -1.58 11.98
N PHE A 113 -12.96 -0.56 11.30
CA PHE A 113 -11.82 0.28 11.69
C PHE A 113 -12.08 1.75 11.35
N ASP A 114 -11.40 2.65 12.04
CA ASP A 114 -11.32 4.07 11.68
C ASP A 114 -9.90 4.38 11.18
N PRO A 115 -9.70 4.68 9.89
CA PRO A 115 -8.38 4.94 9.34
C PRO A 115 -7.73 6.21 9.92
N GLN A 116 -8.51 7.12 10.53
CA GLN A 116 -7.98 8.30 11.20
C GLN A 116 -7.29 7.96 12.52
N THR A 117 -7.57 6.80 13.11
CA THR A 117 -6.92 6.34 14.35
C THR A 117 -5.59 5.63 14.12
N PHE A 118 -5.30 5.22 12.88
CA PHE A 118 -4.05 4.55 12.56
C PHE A 118 -2.85 5.50 12.69
N ILE A 119 -1.75 4.97 13.21
CA ILE A 119 -0.50 5.72 13.28
C ILE A 119 0.31 5.38 12.03
N TYR A 120 0.25 6.25 11.04
CA TYR A 120 0.99 6.07 9.80
C TYR A 120 2.50 6.26 10.01
N LEU A 121 3.27 5.37 9.38
CA LEU A 121 4.73 5.41 9.40
C LEU A 121 5.29 6.12 8.17
N GLY A 122 4.58 6.05 7.06
CA GLY A 122 4.97 6.51 5.74
C GLY A 122 4.63 5.49 4.67
N ALA A 123 5.05 5.76 3.45
CA ALA A 123 5.04 4.84 2.31
C ALA A 123 6.37 4.94 1.56
N VAL A 124 6.78 3.88 0.89
CA VAL A 124 7.97 3.89 0.03
C VAL A 124 7.62 4.11 -1.44
N ASN A 125 6.37 3.92 -1.80
CA ASN A 125 5.88 4.11 -3.16
C ASN A 125 4.42 4.57 -3.16
N LYS A 126 4.03 5.22 -4.25
CA LYS A 126 2.64 5.42 -4.64
C LYS A 126 2.20 4.33 -5.62
N GLU A 127 0.91 4.21 -5.83
CA GLU A 127 0.39 3.27 -6.82
C GLU A 127 0.46 3.88 -8.22
N ASN A 128 0.98 3.09 -9.15
CA ASN A 128 0.97 3.39 -10.58
C ASN A 128 0.09 2.35 -11.27
N ASP A 129 -1.23 2.52 -11.13
CA ASP A 129 -2.18 1.54 -11.63
C ASP A 129 -2.44 1.68 -13.13
N ILE A 130 -2.66 0.53 -13.75
CA ILE A 130 -3.02 0.39 -15.17
C ILE A 130 -4.17 -0.61 -15.30
N ILE A 131 -4.83 -0.63 -16.45
CA ILE A 131 -5.71 -1.72 -16.86
C ILE A 131 -5.09 -2.44 -18.05
N ALA A 132 -4.93 -3.75 -17.88
CA ALA A 132 -4.32 -4.62 -18.87
C ALA A 132 -5.25 -5.75 -19.30
N PHE A 133 -5.13 -6.17 -20.54
CA PHE A 133 -5.89 -7.27 -21.12
C PHE A 133 -4.97 -8.34 -21.73
N GLY A 134 -5.33 -9.60 -21.52
CA GLY A 134 -4.67 -10.72 -22.16
C GLY A 134 -5.01 -10.81 -23.65
N LYS A 135 -4.09 -11.27 -24.46
CA LYS A 135 -4.24 -11.43 -25.93
C LYS A 135 -5.49 -12.20 -26.32
N LYS A 136 -5.87 -13.21 -25.53
CA LYS A 136 -7.07 -14.03 -25.79
C LYS A 136 -8.38 -13.22 -25.81
N SER A 137 -8.41 -12.06 -25.14
CA SER A 137 -9.58 -11.18 -25.14
C SER A 137 -9.81 -10.45 -26.47
N GLY A 138 -8.79 -10.38 -27.34
CA GLY A 138 -8.80 -9.55 -28.54
C GLY A 138 -8.67 -8.04 -28.28
N ILE A 139 -8.61 -7.60 -27.01
CA ILE A 139 -8.50 -6.19 -26.62
C ILE A 139 -7.04 -5.81 -26.51
N THR A 140 -6.53 -5.19 -27.56
CA THR A 140 -5.12 -4.80 -27.67
C THR A 140 -4.89 -3.30 -27.51
N ALA A 141 -5.97 -2.51 -27.53
CA ALA A 141 -5.96 -1.05 -27.37
C ALA A 141 -7.31 -0.56 -26.85
N LEU A 142 -7.38 0.70 -26.42
CA LEU A 142 -8.58 1.30 -25.83
C LEU A 142 -9.79 1.28 -26.75
N ASP A 143 -9.62 1.55 -28.04
CA ASP A 143 -10.68 1.53 -29.05
C ASP A 143 -11.39 0.18 -29.14
N LYS A 144 -10.66 -0.94 -28.98
CA LYS A 144 -11.23 -2.30 -28.94
C LYS A 144 -12.08 -2.53 -27.71
N TRP A 145 -11.71 -1.92 -26.56
CA TRP A 145 -12.55 -1.99 -25.36
C TRP A 145 -13.79 -1.12 -25.49
N VAL A 146 -13.63 0.14 -25.90
CA VAL A 146 -14.74 1.10 -26.09
C VAL A 146 -15.80 0.55 -27.05
N ASN A 147 -15.40 -0.08 -28.13
CA ASN A 147 -16.29 -0.60 -29.18
C ASN A 147 -16.61 -2.10 -29.00
N SER A 148 -16.36 -2.66 -27.81
CA SER A 148 -16.70 -4.08 -27.58
C SER A 148 -18.22 -4.29 -27.67
N PRO A 149 -18.69 -5.26 -28.49
CA PRO A 149 -20.12 -5.50 -28.66
C PRO A 149 -20.79 -6.12 -27.42
N THR A 150 -19.98 -6.64 -26.50
CA THR A 150 -20.44 -7.25 -25.23
C THR A 150 -19.62 -6.73 -24.07
N PRO A 151 -20.19 -6.70 -22.85
CA PRO A 151 -19.43 -6.32 -21.66
C PRO A 151 -18.20 -7.19 -21.45
N VAL A 152 -17.05 -6.54 -21.32
CA VAL A 152 -15.73 -7.19 -21.15
C VAL A 152 -15.58 -7.64 -19.69
N LYS A 153 -15.27 -8.92 -19.48
CA LYS A 153 -15.07 -9.48 -18.13
C LYS A 153 -13.73 -9.03 -17.56
N ILE A 154 -13.78 -8.22 -16.51
CA ILE A 154 -12.61 -7.69 -15.81
C ILE A 154 -12.61 -8.19 -14.37
N GLY A 155 -11.45 -8.66 -13.91
CA GLY A 155 -11.28 -9.16 -12.55
C GLY A 155 -11.22 -8.06 -11.50
N GLY A 156 -11.88 -8.31 -10.36
CA GLY A 156 -11.90 -7.48 -9.18
C GLY A 156 -11.73 -8.31 -7.90
N LEU A 157 -11.53 -7.63 -6.76
CA LEU A 157 -11.35 -8.27 -5.46
C LEU A 157 -12.65 -8.24 -4.67
N VAL A 158 -13.03 -7.05 -4.20
CA VAL A 158 -14.26 -6.80 -3.43
C VAL A 158 -14.69 -5.35 -3.66
N PRO A 159 -16.00 -5.07 -3.70
CA PRO A 159 -16.50 -3.69 -3.82
C PRO A 159 -15.85 -2.77 -2.78
N GLY A 160 -15.36 -1.61 -3.25
CA GLY A 160 -14.66 -0.63 -2.42
C GLY A 160 -13.15 -0.79 -2.33
N ASN A 161 -12.58 -1.91 -2.77
CA ASN A 161 -11.14 -2.04 -2.95
C ASN A 161 -10.65 -1.19 -4.14
N SER A 162 -9.40 -0.71 -4.12
CA SER A 162 -8.85 0.12 -5.19
C SER A 162 -8.97 -0.51 -6.59
N ILE A 163 -8.75 -1.83 -6.70
CA ILE A 163 -8.89 -2.58 -7.97
C ILE A 163 -10.33 -2.51 -8.48
N ASP A 164 -11.32 -2.79 -7.63
CA ASP A 164 -12.75 -2.69 -8.00
C ASP A 164 -13.16 -1.26 -8.32
N ASN A 165 -12.66 -0.30 -7.55
CA ASN A 165 -12.99 1.11 -7.73
C ASN A 165 -12.60 1.60 -9.14
N MET A 166 -11.42 1.21 -9.66
CA MET A 166 -11.01 1.52 -11.02
C MET A 166 -11.94 0.90 -12.06
N CYS A 167 -12.34 -0.37 -11.88
CA CYS A 167 -13.30 -1.02 -12.77
C CYS A 167 -14.67 -0.30 -12.77
N ARG A 168 -15.12 0.15 -11.58
CA ARG A 168 -16.38 0.86 -11.44
C ARG A 168 -16.33 2.26 -12.05
N ILE A 169 -15.25 2.99 -11.90
CA ILE A 169 -15.04 4.27 -12.60
C ILE A 169 -15.08 4.05 -14.12
N ALA A 170 -14.38 3.04 -14.63
CA ALA A 170 -14.40 2.72 -16.06
C ALA A 170 -15.83 2.44 -16.55
N LYS A 171 -16.61 1.66 -15.80
CA LYS A 171 -17.99 1.28 -16.15
C LYS A 171 -19.00 2.39 -15.92
N GLU A 172 -19.11 2.88 -14.68
CA GLU A 172 -20.24 3.73 -14.25
C GLU A 172 -20.03 5.22 -14.56
N VAL A 173 -18.77 5.67 -14.64
CA VAL A 173 -18.43 7.08 -14.90
C VAL A 173 -18.05 7.29 -16.36
N LEU A 174 -17.27 6.41 -16.95
CA LEU A 174 -16.80 6.53 -18.34
C LEU A 174 -17.65 5.74 -19.34
N GLY A 175 -18.58 4.89 -18.88
CA GLY A 175 -19.49 4.12 -19.74
C GLY A 175 -18.80 3.03 -20.55
N LEU A 176 -17.62 2.57 -20.14
CA LEU A 176 -16.92 1.49 -20.84
C LEU A 176 -17.66 0.16 -20.65
N PRO A 177 -17.83 -0.64 -21.71
CA PRO A 177 -18.57 -1.90 -21.65
C PRO A 177 -17.83 -2.92 -20.78
N THR A 178 -18.20 -3.00 -19.50
CA THR A 178 -17.48 -3.74 -18.47
C THR A 178 -18.41 -4.62 -17.64
N GLN A 179 -18.02 -5.90 -17.46
CA GLN A 179 -18.57 -6.81 -16.46
C GLN A 179 -17.50 -7.10 -15.41
N ILE A 180 -17.72 -6.66 -14.18
CA ILE A 180 -16.77 -6.85 -13.08
C ILE A 180 -17.03 -8.23 -12.45
N ILE A 181 -16.00 -9.08 -12.38
CA ILE A 181 -16.03 -10.39 -11.73
C ILE A 181 -15.20 -10.28 -10.45
N THR A 182 -15.85 -10.26 -9.31
CA THR A 182 -15.21 -10.08 -7.99
C THR A 182 -14.93 -11.41 -7.30
N GLY A 183 -14.16 -11.38 -6.19
CA GLY A 183 -13.87 -12.53 -5.33
C GLY A 183 -12.46 -13.07 -5.43
N TYR A 184 -11.62 -12.53 -6.29
CA TYR A 184 -10.20 -12.89 -6.35
C TYR A 184 -9.47 -12.41 -5.10
N LYS A 185 -8.45 -13.16 -4.66
CA LYS A 185 -7.70 -12.89 -3.42
C LYS A 185 -6.57 -11.89 -3.60
N GLY A 186 -6.18 -11.61 -4.85
CA GLY A 186 -5.12 -10.68 -5.20
C GLY A 186 -4.95 -10.53 -6.70
N THR A 187 -4.11 -9.57 -7.11
CA THR A 187 -3.84 -9.30 -8.53
C THR A 187 -3.26 -10.52 -9.26
N VAL A 188 -2.46 -11.35 -8.59
CA VAL A 188 -1.89 -12.57 -9.19
C VAL A 188 -3.00 -13.54 -9.61
N ASP A 189 -4.03 -13.71 -8.78
CA ASP A 189 -5.15 -14.59 -9.10
C ASP A 189 -5.93 -14.06 -10.31
N ILE A 190 -6.11 -12.74 -10.43
CA ILE A 190 -6.70 -12.09 -11.62
C ILE A 190 -5.84 -12.36 -12.87
N LEU A 191 -4.52 -12.25 -12.76
CA LEU A 191 -3.61 -12.50 -13.88
C LEU A 191 -3.63 -13.97 -14.33
N VAL A 192 -3.75 -14.92 -13.39
CA VAL A 192 -3.91 -16.35 -13.72
C VAL A 192 -5.23 -16.61 -14.44
N ALA A 193 -6.34 -16.02 -13.95
CA ALA A 193 -7.64 -16.11 -14.64
C ALA A 193 -7.63 -15.43 -16.03
N THR A 194 -6.82 -14.39 -16.21
CA THR A 194 -6.59 -13.76 -17.52
C THR A 194 -5.81 -14.67 -18.46
N ASP A 195 -4.75 -15.32 -17.99
CA ASP A 195 -3.95 -16.26 -18.79
C ASP A 195 -4.78 -17.47 -19.25
N SER A 196 -5.70 -17.96 -18.40
CA SER A 196 -6.63 -19.04 -18.78
C SER A 196 -7.69 -18.61 -19.80
N GLY A 197 -8.03 -17.31 -19.84
CA GLY A 197 -9.10 -16.75 -20.65
C GLY A 197 -10.47 -16.72 -19.94
N GLU A 198 -10.52 -17.02 -18.64
CA GLU A 198 -11.70 -16.82 -17.79
C GLU A 198 -12.07 -15.34 -17.71
N LEU A 199 -11.06 -14.48 -17.57
CA LEU A 199 -11.15 -13.02 -17.63
C LEU A 199 -10.52 -12.49 -18.90
N ALA A 200 -11.01 -11.36 -19.39
CA ALA A 200 -10.32 -10.59 -20.41
C ALA A 200 -9.05 -9.93 -19.85
N GLY A 201 -9.11 -9.43 -18.61
CA GLY A 201 -8.02 -8.74 -17.95
C GLY A 201 -8.44 -8.11 -16.63
N GLY A 202 -7.72 -7.05 -16.21
CA GLY A 202 -8.04 -6.29 -15.02
C GLY A 202 -7.04 -5.23 -14.66
N PRO A 203 -7.33 -4.44 -13.62
CA PRO A 203 -6.39 -3.49 -13.05
C PRO A 203 -5.23 -4.20 -12.34
N ALA A 204 -4.05 -3.61 -12.45
CA ALA A 204 -2.86 -4.02 -11.72
C ALA A 204 -1.93 -2.82 -11.57
N SER A 205 -1.03 -2.84 -10.61
CA SER A 205 0.04 -1.86 -10.60
C SER A 205 1.06 -2.13 -11.71
N TRP A 206 1.61 -1.08 -12.29
CA TRP A 206 2.64 -1.20 -13.31
C TRP A 206 3.86 -1.99 -12.82
N ASP A 207 4.27 -1.79 -11.57
CA ASP A 207 5.35 -2.55 -10.95
C ASP A 207 5.04 -4.05 -10.88
N THR A 208 3.81 -4.42 -10.52
CA THR A 208 3.37 -5.84 -10.52
C THR A 208 3.42 -6.43 -11.93
N MET A 209 3.02 -5.68 -12.94
CA MET A 209 3.07 -6.12 -14.33
C MET A 209 4.51 -6.33 -14.81
N LYS A 210 5.41 -5.39 -14.52
CA LYS A 210 6.84 -5.53 -14.87
C LYS A 210 7.48 -6.74 -14.21
N ALA A 211 7.14 -7.01 -12.94
CA ALA A 211 7.70 -8.15 -12.20
C ALA A 211 7.15 -9.50 -12.65
N ASN A 212 5.84 -9.61 -12.86
CA ASN A 212 5.17 -10.89 -13.06
C ASN A 212 4.86 -11.22 -14.52
N ARG A 213 4.89 -10.25 -15.43
CA ARG A 213 4.42 -10.39 -16.82
C ARG A 213 5.37 -9.80 -17.85
N LYS A 214 6.66 -9.62 -17.50
CA LYS A 214 7.67 -9.05 -18.39
C LYS A 214 7.64 -9.70 -19.79
N ARG A 215 7.72 -11.04 -19.85
CA ARG A 215 7.68 -11.76 -21.13
C ARG A 215 6.36 -11.52 -21.87
N ALA A 216 5.22 -11.59 -21.19
CA ALA A 216 3.92 -11.39 -21.82
C ALA A 216 3.74 -9.96 -22.38
N LEU A 217 4.33 -8.97 -21.73
CA LEU A 217 4.39 -7.59 -22.24
C LEU A 217 5.27 -7.49 -23.50
N GLU A 218 6.45 -8.11 -23.48
CA GLU A 218 7.39 -8.11 -24.59
C GLU A 218 6.85 -8.85 -25.84
N THR A 219 6.08 -9.94 -25.64
CA THR A 219 5.49 -10.73 -26.74
C THR A 219 4.12 -10.23 -27.19
N GLY A 220 3.53 -9.23 -26.50
CA GLY A 220 2.17 -8.77 -26.77
C GLY A 220 1.07 -9.73 -26.30
N ASP A 221 1.40 -10.73 -25.48
CA ASP A 221 0.41 -11.62 -24.87
C ASP A 221 -0.38 -10.93 -23.75
N MET A 222 0.16 -9.80 -23.24
CA MET A 222 -0.51 -8.87 -22.33
C MET A 222 -0.38 -7.44 -22.86
N ASN A 223 -1.51 -6.72 -22.93
CA ASN A 223 -1.59 -5.39 -23.51
C ASN A 223 -2.05 -4.38 -22.47
N ILE A 224 -1.27 -3.32 -22.24
CA ILE A 224 -1.66 -2.22 -21.38
C ILE A 224 -2.54 -1.26 -22.18
N VAL A 225 -3.77 -1.07 -21.73
CA VAL A 225 -4.80 -0.36 -22.50
C VAL A 225 -5.16 0.99 -21.91
N LEU A 226 -5.01 1.14 -20.58
CA LEU A 226 -5.35 2.37 -19.87
C LEU A 226 -4.41 2.59 -18.69
N GLN A 227 -3.97 3.82 -18.48
CA GLN A 227 -3.27 4.25 -17.27
C GLN A 227 -4.25 4.88 -16.29
N CYS A 228 -4.21 4.46 -15.04
CA CYS A 228 -5.02 4.98 -13.94
C CYS A 228 -4.19 5.89 -13.02
N VAL A 229 -3.54 6.90 -13.60
CA VAL A 229 -2.59 7.81 -12.93
C VAL A 229 -2.84 9.26 -13.30
N ALA A 230 -2.47 10.20 -12.42
CA ALA A 230 -2.57 11.63 -12.67
C ALA A 230 -1.54 12.10 -13.71
N THR A 231 -0.30 11.63 -13.58
CA THR A 231 0.80 11.96 -14.49
C THR A 231 1.16 10.75 -15.35
N PRO A 232 1.33 10.90 -16.68
CA PRO A 232 1.66 9.78 -17.57
C PRO A 232 2.94 9.07 -17.15
N LEU A 233 2.93 7.74 -17.17
CA LEU A 233 4.11 6.93 -16.94
C LEU A 233 5.02 6.99 -18.18
N LYS A 234 6.30 7.25 -17.96
CA LYS A 234 7.29 7.41 -19.05
C LYS A 234 7.34 6.19 -19.98
N ASP A 235 7.27 5.00 -19.39
CA ASP A 235 7.30 3.72 -20.13
C ASP A 235 6.04 3.49 -20.96
N LEU A 236 4.96 4.19 -20.68
CA LEU A 236 3.64 4.02 -21.28
C LEU A 236 3.12 5.28 -21.99
N ALA A 237 4.00 6.11 -22.50
CA ALA A 237 3.67 7.42 -23.10
C ALA A 237 2.58 7.37 -24.20
N LYS A 238 2.41 6.22 -24.87
CA LYS A 238 1.38 6.01 -25.92
C LYS A 238 0.07 5.45 -25.40
N VAL A 239 0.01 5.01 -24.13
CA VAL A 239 -1.21 4.49 -23.52
C VAL A 239 -2.01 5.65 -22.94
N PRO A 240 -3.30 5.80 -23.27
CA PRO A 240 -4.13 6.90 -22.73
C PRO A 240 -4.31 6.76 -21.22
N ARG A 241 -4.55 7.89 -20.53
CA ARG A 241 -4.93 7.91 -19.11
C ARG A 241 -6.45 7.86 -18.97
N MET A 242 -6.90 7.30 -17.86
CA MET A 242 -8.34 7.24 -17.53
C MET A 242 -8.99 8.65 -17.52
N ILE A 243 -8.31 9.64 -16.98
CA ILE A 243 -8.82 11.01 -16.91
C ILE A 243 -8.99 11.67 -18.28
N ASP A 244 -8.21 11.27 -19.28
CA ASP A 244 -8.29 11.81 -20.63
C ASP A 244 -9.59 11.38 -21.35
N LEU A 245 -10.29 10.35 -20.83
CA LEU A 245 -11.60 9.89 -21.33
C LEU A 245 -12.77 10.67 -20.74
N ALA A 246 -12.55 11.47 -19.70
CA ALA A 246 -13.59 12.23 -19.03
C ALA A 246 -14.10 13.37 -19.94
N LYS A 247 -15.44 13.43 -20.12
CA LYS A 247 -16.11 14.41 -20.96
C LYS A 247 -16.63 15.61 -20.17
N THR A 248 -16.74 15.48 -18.83
CA THR A 248 -17.27 16.53 -17.95
C THR A 248 -16.34 16.74 -16.76
N ASP A 249 -16.42 17.91 -16.13
CA ASP A 249 -15.64 18.23 -14.93
C ASP A 249 -16.05 17.35 -13.74
N GLU A 250 -17.32 16.91 -13.68
CA GLU A 250 -17.76 15.94 -12.68
C GLU A 250 -17.05 14.59 -12.85
N GLN A 251 -16.95 14.07 -14.07
CA GLN A 251 -16.22 12.84 -14.34
C GLN A 251 -14.75 12.96 -13.94
N LYS A 252 -14.08 14.07 -14.29
CA LYS A 252 -12.71 14.35 -13.87
C LYS A 252 -12.58 14.34 -12.36
N ARG A 253 -13.47 15.07 -11.66
CA ARG A 253 -13.48 15.12 -10.19
C ARG A 253 -13.66 13.75 -9.55
N LEU A 254 -14.53 12.90 -10.08
CA LEU A 254 -14.75 11.54 -9.57
C LEU A 254 -13.50 10.66 -9.78
N ILE A 255 -12.84 10.76 -10.94
CA ILE A 255 -11.58 10.08 -11.22
C ILE A 255 -10.48 10.58 -10.26
N ASP A 256 -10.35 11.88 -10.06
CA ASP A 256 -9.37 12.47 -9.14
C ASP A 256 -9.56 11.94 -7.71
N ILE A 257 -10.78 11.89 -7.21
CA ILE A 257 -11.05 11.42 -5.85
C ILE A 257 -10.80 9.92 -5.70
N VAL A 258 -11.30 9.10 -6.64
CA VAL A 258 -11.31 7.64 -6.48
C VAL A 258 -9.99 7.01 -6.91
N VAL A 259 -9.39 7.52 -7.98
CA VAL A 259 -8.21 6.93 -8.60
C VAL A 259 -6.95 7.68 -8.19
N HIS A 260 -6.85 8.97 -8.45
CA HIS A 260 -5.59 9.69 -8.25
C HIS A 260 -5.30 9.94 -6.77
N LEU A 261 -6.24 10.50 -6.00
CA LEU A 261 -6.09 10.66 -4.57
C LEU A 261 -5.97 9.30 -3.86
N GLY A 262 -6.72 8.29 -4.35
CA GLY A 262 -6.58 6.90 -3.91
C GLY A 262 -5.15 6.38 -4.05
N ASN A 263 -4.48 6.69 -5.16
CA ASN A 263 -3.09 6.27 -5.41
C ASN A 263 -2.09 6.98 -4.49
N ASP A 264 -2.34 8.23 -4.09
CA ASP A 264 -1.44 8.99 -3.21
C ASP A 264 -1.32 8.39 -1.80
N TYR A 265 -2.39 7.76 -1.28
CA TYR A 265 -2.37 7.07 0.02
C TYR A 265 -2.59 5.55 -0.09
N SER A 266 -2.36 4.97 -1.26
CA SER A 266 -2.75 3.58 -1.53
C SER A 266 -1.95 2.52 -0.79
N ARG A 267 -0.73 2.84 -0.34
CA ARG A 267 0.22 1.87 0.21
C ARG A 267 0.88 2.33 1.51
N PRO A 268 0.13 2.80 2.52
CA PRO A 268 0.72 3.23 3.77
C PRO A 268 1.14 2.04 4.64
N PHE A 269 2.30 2.17 5.28
CA PHE A 269 2.66 1.39 6.44
C PHE A 269 2.11 2.05 7.69
N ALA A 270 1.49 1.28 8.57
CA ALA A 270 0.87 1.80 9.79
C ALA A 270 1.07 0.84 10.98
N VAL A 271 1.06 1.39 12.18
CA VAL A 271 0.97 0.64 13.45
C VAL A 271 -0.36 0.94 14.14
N PRO A 272 -0.84 0.06 15.06
CA PRO A 272 -2.11 0.26 15.74
C PRO A 272 -2.12 1.52 16.60
N PRO A 273 -3.29 2.13 16.84
CA PRO A 273 -3.43 3.21 17.81
C PRO A 273 -2.96 2.75 19.20
N GLY A 274 -2.31 3.65 19.96
CA GLY A 274 -1.73 3.34 21.27
C GLY A 274 -0.31 2.76 21.22
N THR A 275 0.28 2.56 20.05
CA THR A 275 1.71 2.20 19.95
C THR A 275 2.56 3.30 20.59
N PRO A 276 3.51 2.97 21.51
CA PRO A 276 4.35 3.95 22.17
C PRO A 276 5.09 4.86 21.19
N LYS A 277 5.07 6.16 21.49
CA LYS A 277 5.65 7.18 20.60
C LYS A 277 7.10 6.89 20.21
N GLU A 278 7.92 6.45 21.14
CA GLU A 278 9.32 6.09 20.88
C GLU A 278 9.43 5.02 19.80
N ARG A 279 8.58 3.98 19.83
CA ARG A 279 8.57 2.91 18.83
C ARG A 279 8.08 3.40 17.48
N VAL A 280 7.08 4.29 17.48
CA VAL A 280 6.59 4.95 16.27
C VAL A 280 7.71 5.75 15.60
N ASP A 281 8.44 6.56 16.38
CA ASP A 281 9.53 7.40 15.86
C ASP A 281 10.66 6.55 15.29
N ILE A 282 11.03 5.45 15.97
CA ILE A 282 12.00 4.48 15.47
C ILE A 282 11.57 3.88 14.13
N LEU A 283 10.33 3.40 14.04
CA LEU A 283 9.83 2.74 12.82
C LEU A 283 9.67 3.74 11.65
N ARG A 284 9.23 4.97 11.93
CA ARG A 284 9.18 6.04 10.91
C ARG A 284 10.57 6.35 10.35
N LYS A 285 11.53 6.54 11.26
CA LYS A 285 12.91 6.79 10.85
C LYS A 285 13.47 5.61 10.06
N ALA A 286 13.26 4.38 10.53
CA ALA A 286 13.71 3.19 9.84
C ALA A 286 13.14 3.07 8.42
N LEU A 287 11.86 3.39 8.22
CA LEU A 287 11.24 3.38 6.90
C LEU A 287 11.82 4.46 5.98
N GLN A 288 12.05 5.66 6.51
CA GLN A 288 12.67 6.76 5.76
C GLN A 288 14.14 6.46 5.38
N ASP A 289 14.90 5.88 6.31
CA ASP A 289 16.29 5.47 6.06
C ASP A 289 16.34 4.33 5.04
N THR A 290 15.40 3.38 5.11
CA THR A 290 15.26 2.31 4.11
C THR A 290 15.04 2.87 2.71
N ALA A 291 14.17 3.87 2.55
CA ALA A 291 13.90 4.48 1.24
C ALA A 291 15.14 5.20 0.62
N LYS A 292 16.15 5.50 1.43
CA LYS A 292 17.42 6.14 1.00
C LYS A 292 18.59 5.16 0.94
N ASP A 293 18.40 3.93 1.39
CA ASP A 293 19.45 2.92 1.45
C ASP A 293 19.87 2.44 0.06
N GLU A 294 21.14 2.52 -0.25
CA GLU A 294 21.67 2.19 -1.58
C GLU A 294 21.36 0.75 -2.01
N ALA A 295 21.42 -0.20 -1.08
CA ALA A 295 21.12 -1.59 -1.37
C ALA A 295 19.61 -1.80 -1.65
N PHE A 296 18.74 -1.11 -0.90
CA PHE A 296 17.30 -1.09 -1.15
C PHE A 296 17.00 -0.46 -2.51
N VAL A 297 17.51 0.74 -2.79
CA VAL A 297 17.32 1.44 -4.07
C VAL A 297 17.87 0.60 -5.23
N GLY A 298 19.03 -0.03 -5.05
CA GLY A 298 19.60 -0.94 -6.05
C GLY A 298 18.71 -2.15 -6.34
N GLU A 299 18.05 -2.72 -5.34
CA GLU A 299 17.10 -3.82 -5.52
C GLU A 299 15.82 -3.35 -6.22
N ILE A 300 15.26 -2.20 -5.82
CA ILE A 300 14.10 -1.56 -6.46
C ILE A 300 14.37 -1.33 -7.95
N ASN A 301 15.53 -0.78 -8.29
CA ASN A 301 15.93 -0.53 -9.67
C ASN A 301 16.07 -1.83 -10.49
N LYS A 302 16.65 -2.90 -9.90
CA LYS A 302 16.73 -4.23 -10.55
C LYS A 302 15.36 -4.84 -10.83
N MET A 303 14.38 -4.57 -9.97
CA MET A 303 12.99 -4.99 -10.15
C MET A 303 12.22 -4.09 -11.12
N ASN A 304 12.80 -3.00 -11.59
CA ASN A 304 12.13 -1.92 -12.35
C ASN A 304 10.91 -1.35 -11.60
N PHE A 305 10.97 -1.28 -10.28
CA PHE A 305 9.93 -0.68 -9.44
C PHE A 305 10.13 0.84 -9.34
N THR A 306 9.05 1.54 -9.05
CA THR A 306 9.06 3.00 -8.94
C THR A 306 9.06 3.42 -7.47
N LEU A 307 10.18 3.97 -7.01
CA LEU A 307 10.30 4.55 -5.67
C LEU A 307 9.71 5.96 -5.66
N ASP A 308 8.67 6.18 -4.87
CA ASP A 308 8.01 7.48 -4.68
C ASP A 308 7.50 7.59 -3.23
N PRO A 309 8.40 7.88 -2.27
CA PRO A 309 8.07 7.83 -0.85
C PRO A 309 7.16 8.98 -0.43
N ALA A 310 6.24 8.68 0.51
CA ALA A 310 5.41 9.66 1.19
C ALA A 310 5.66 9.63 2.70
N THR A 311 5.63 10.81 3.35
CA THR A 311 5.82 10.90 4.80
C THR A 311 4.56 10.52 5.56
N ALA A 312 4.70 10.24 6.86
CA ALA A 312 3.57 9.97 7.74
C ALA A 312 2.59 11.16 7.80
N GLU A 313 3.11 12.38 7.80
CA GLU A 313 2.33 13.63 7.84
C GLU A 313 1.50 13.78 6.57
N THR A 314 2.10 13.56 5.40
CA THR A 314 1.40 13.59 4.10
C THR A 314 0.24 12.61 4.07
N LEU A 315 0.48 11.36 4.50
CA LEU A 315 -0.56 10.31 4.55
C LEU A 315 -1.67 10.65 5.54
N THR A 316 -1.32 11.10 6.75
CA THR A 316 -2.28 11.50 7.77
C THR A 316 -3.18 12.64 7.27
N ALA A 317 -2.59 13.65 6.62
CA ALA A 317 -3.33 14.76 6.05
C ALA A 317 -4.25 14.31 4.90
N ALA A 318 -3.80 13.42 4.01
CA ALA A 318 -4.59 12.89 2.91
C ALA A 318 -5.81 12.10 3.43
N VAL A 319 -5.63 11.25 4.45
CA VAL A 319 -6.73 10.50 5.09
C VAL A 319 -7.71 11.45 5.78
N ALA A 320 -7.23 12.43 6.54
CA ALA A 320 -8.08 13.43 7.18
C ALA A 320 -8.88 14.26 6.17
N ASN A 321 -8.29 14.60 5.02
CA ASN A 321 -8.97 15.34 3.96
C ASN A 321 -10.05 14.48 3.27
N SER A 322 -9.82 13.19 3.07
CA SER A 322 -10.84 12.30 2.51
C SER A 322 -12.11 12.24 3.38
N ALA A 323 -11.96 12.33 4.70
CA ALA A 323 -13.09 12.36 5.63
C ALA A 323 -13.94 13.65 5.53
N LYS A 324 -13.36 14.77 5.08
CA LYS A 324 -14.04 16.09 4.92
C LYS A 324 -14.90 16.21 3.67
N MET A 325 -14.98 15.16 2.86
CA MET A 325 -15.80 15.16 1.64
C MET A 325 -17.24 15.54 1.94
N ASP A 326 -17.85 16.38 1.09
CA ASP A 326 -19.25 16.79 1.21
C ASP A 326 -20.23 15.62 1.02
N GLN A 327 -21.44 15.75 1.58
CA GLN A 327 -22.43 14.68 1.59
C GLN A 327 -22.92 14.31 0.19
N ALA A 328 -23.03 15.28 -0.73
CA ALA A 328 -23.47 15.02 -2.11
C ALA A 328 -22.43 14.16 -2.84
N THR A 329 -21.16 14.50 -2.71
CA THR A 329 -20.03 13.71 -3.26
C THR A 329 -20.00 12.31 -2.64
N LYS A 330 -20.16 12.17 -1.30
CA LYS A 330 -20.25 10.86 -0.64
C LYS A 330 -21.39 10.02 -1.16
N ALA A 331 -22.58 10.59 -1.31
CA ALA A 331 -23.76 9.89 -1.85
C ALA A 331 -23.51 9.39 -3.28
N LYS A 332 -22.95 10.24 -4.13
CA LYS A 332 -22.62 9.89 -5.52
C LYS A 332 -21.59 8.75 -5.60
N LEU A 333 -20.54 8.83 -4.79
CA LEU A 333 -19.51 7.79 -4.74
C LEU A 333 -20.06 6.46 -4.21
N LYS A 334 -20.95 6.48 -3.21
CA LYS A 334 -21.63 5.25 -2.74
C LYS A 334 -22.42 4.60 -3.88
N GLU A 335 -23.18 5.40 -4.63
CA GLU A 335 -23.94 4.90 -5.78
C GLU A 335 -23.03 4.23 -6.83
N ILE A 336 -21.86 4.81 -7.10
CA ILE A 336 -20.92 4.29 -8.10
C ILE A 336 -20.18 3.06 -7.59
N LEU A 337 -19.63 3.12 -6.37
CA LEU A 337 -18.65 2.15 -5.90
C LEU A 337 -19.27 0.91 -5.23
N PHE A 338 -20.52 0.97 -4.78
CA PHE A 338 -21.12 -0.12 -4.00
C PHE A 338 -22.34 -0.79 -4.66
N LYS A 339 -22.58 -0.51 -5.94
CA LYS A 339 -23.59 -1.19 -6.75
C LYS A 339 -23.29 -2.66 -6.98
#